data_b4abdaabb0044f2e20e3d67583e01811
#
_entry.id   b4abdaabb0044f2e20e3d67583e01811
#
_cell.length_a   1.000
_cell.length_b   1.000
_cell.length_c   1.000
_cell.angle_alpha   90.00
_cell.angle_beta   90.00
_cell.angle_gamma   90.00
#
_symmetry.space_group_name_H-M   'P 1'
#
loop_
_entity.id
_entity.type
_entity.pdbx_description
1 polymer ?
#
loop_
_entity_poly.entity_id
_entity_poly.type
_entity_poly.pdbx_seq_one_letter_code
_entity_poly.pdbx_strand_id
1 'polypeptide(L)'
;MALITDSQCQFFVRSMRYSDVELVAENEAAAYTYPWTKHNFIDCLQSGYQCWVLANKQRIIAHGVISVAITEAHLLTLCVHPGFQRQGYGRRMLNLLLDRAYKLESSECFLEVRTQNRAAIS
;
A
#
# COMPACT_ATOMS: atom_id res chain seq x y z
N MET A 1 23.56 -8.32 -21.24
CA MET A 1 23.07 -8.25 -20.91
C MET A 1 22.49 -7.56 -20.32
N ALA A 2 22.55 -7.32 -20.17
CA ALA A 2 22.14 -6.69 -19.48
C ALA A 2 20.98 -6.30 -19.37
N LEU A 3 20.52 -6.30 -19.59
CA LEU A 3 19.53 -6.02 -19.57
C LEU A 3 18.58 -6.40 -18.95
N ILE A 4 18.38 -6.83 -19.00
CA ILE A 4 17.85 -7.50 -18.38
C ILE A 4 17.26 -7.31 -17.29
N THR A 5 17.73 -6.85 -16.63
CA THR A 5 17.36 -6.57 -15.37
C THR A 5 16.22 -5.63 -15.19
N ASP A 6 15.84 -4.88 -16.13
CA ASP A 6 14.71 -3.98 -16.01
C ASP A 6 13.41 -4.68 -15.65
N SER A 7 13.16 -5.84 -16.25
CA SER A 7 11.94 -6.56 -15.93
C SER A 7 11.98 -7.11 -14.52
N GLN A 8 13.15 -7.42 -13.99
CA GLN A 8 13.27 -7.89 -12.61
C GLN A 8 13.08 -6.77 -11.60
N CYS A 9 13.42 -5.54 -11.99
CA CYS A 9 13.29 -4.39 -11.11
C CYS A 9 11.95 -3.69 -11.22
N GLN A 10 11.13 -4.12 -12.18
CA GLN A 10 9.81 -3.51 -12.33
C GLN A 10 8.84 -4.03 -11.30
N PHE A 11 8.04 -3.11 -10.79
CA PHE A 11 7.00 -3.44 -9.85
C PHE A 11 5.67 -2.97 -10.41
N PHE A 12 4.65 -3.78 -10.16
CA PHE A 12 3.31 -3.54 -10.66
C PHE A 12 2.33 -3.46 -9.51
N VAL A 13 1.34 -2.60 -9.67
CA VAL A 13 0.27 -2.48 -8.70
C VAL A 13 -0.77 -3.55 -8.98
N ARG A 14 -1.19 -4.24 -7.93
CA ARG A 14 -2.30 -5.21 -8.02
C ARG A 14 -3.06 -5.27 -6.71
N SER A 15 -4.24 -5.85 -6.75
CA SER A 15 -5.02 -6.06 -5.53
C SER A 15 -4.29 -6.98 -4.58
N MET A 16 -4.40 -6.68 -3.29
CA MET A 16 -3.88 -7.55 -2.25
C MET A 16 -4.72 -8.81 -2.14
N ARG A 17 -4.05 -9.94 -1.99
CA ARG A 17 -4.70 -11.24 -1.80
C ARG A 17 -4.49 -11.71 -0.38
N TYR A 18 -5.33 -12.64 0.07
CA TYR A 18 -5.11 -13.26 1.39
C TYR A 18 -3.73 -13.89 1.50
N SER A 19 -3.22 -14.45 0.40
CA SER A 19 -1.89 -15.05 0.39
C SER A 19 -0.76 -14.03 0.56
N ASP A 20 -1.03 -12.74 0.37
CA ASP A 20 -0.02 -11.69 0.54
C ASP A 20 0.10 -11.21 1.99
N VAL A 21 -0.88 -11.51 2.82
CA VAL A 21 -1.02 -10.87 4.13
C VAL A 21 0.21 -11.10 5.01
N GLU A 22 0.82 -12.26 4.94
CA GLU A 22 2.00 -12.55 5.74
C GLU A 22 3.15 -11.63 5.39
N LEU A 23 3.47 -11.49 4.11
CA LEU A 23 4.54 -10.60 3.65
C LEU A 23 4.20 -9.13 3.90
N VAL A 24 2.95 -8.76 3.71
CA VAL A 24 2.50 -7.39 3.97
C VAL A 24 2.69 -7.03 5.43
N ALA A 25 2.29 -7.93 6.34
CA ALA A 25 2.45 -7.69 7.77
C ALA A 25 3.93 -7.62 8.17
N GLU A 26 4.79 -8.43 7.54
CA GLU A 26 6.22 -8.36 7.79
C GLU A 26 6.80 -7.01 7.36
N ASN A 27 6.39 -6.51 6.19
CA ASN A 27 6.85 -5.21 5.72
C ASN A 27 6.38 -4.09 6.63
N GLU A 28 5.15 -4.17 7.09
CA GLU A 28 4.61 -3.19 8.03
C GLU A 28 5.39 -3.20 9.34
N ALA A 29 5.69 -4.38 9.86
CA ALA A 29 6.46 -4.52 11.10
C ALA A 29 7.89 -3.99 10.95
N ALA A 30 8.47 -4.11 9.76
CA ALA A 30 9.81 -3.61 9.50
C ALA A 30 9.84 -2.08 9.39
N ALA A 31 8.72 -1.47 9.00
CA ALA A 31 8.66 -0.03 8.71
C ALA A 31 8.15 0.81 9.88
N TYR A 32 7.34 0.23 10.76
CA TYR A 32 6.64 1.00 11.80
C TYR A 32 6.89 0.45 13.19
N THR A 33 6.89 1.37 14.17
CA THR A 33 7.02 1.02 15.58
C THR A 33 5.76 0.30 16.09
N TYR A 34 4.59 0.72 15.60
CA TYR A 34 3.31 0.13 15.98
C TYR A 34 2.60 -0.38 14.72
N PRO A 35 3.04 -1.52 14.21
CA PRO A 35 2.52 -2.02 12.94
C PRO A 35 1.14 -2.64 13.07
N TRP A 36 0.42 -2.65 11.97
CA TRP A 36 -0.77 -3.48 11.86
C TRP A 36 -0.35 -4.95 11.84
N THR A 37 -1.23 -5.80 12.34
CA THR A 37 -1.03 -7.24 12.36
C THR A 37 -1.67 -7.88 11.13
N LYS A 38 -1.38 -9.18 10.93
CA LYS A 38 -2.05 -9.95 9.88
C LYS A 38 -3.58 -9.87 10.02
N HIS A 39 -4.07 -9.94 11.26
CA HIS A 39 -5.50 -9.90 11.51
C HIS A 39 -6.13 -8.59 11.03
N ASN A 40 -5.45 -7.48 11.23
CA ASN A 40 -5.93 -6.19 10.73
C ASN A 40 -6.09 -6.19 9.20
N PHE A 41 -5.13 -6.75 8.49
CA PHE A 41 -5.20 -6.81 7.03
C PHE A 41 -6.30 -7.75 6.55
N ILE A 42 -6.46 -8.88 7.23
CA ILE A 42 -7.53 -9.83 6.90
C ILE A 42 -8.89 -9.16 7.10
N ASP A 43 -9.07 -8.42 8.19
CA ASP A 43 -10.31 -7.70 8.44
C ASP A 43 -10.61 -6.70 7.33
N CYS A 44 -9.60 -5.99 6.85
CA CYS A 44 -9.78 -5.03 5.76
C CYS A 44 -10.20 -5.72 4.48
N LEU A 45 -9.59 -6.85 4.15
CA LEU A 45 -9.97 -7.63 2.97
C LEU A 45 -11.39 -8.13 3.08
N GLN A 46 -11.78 -8.64 4.25
CA GLN A 46 -13.14 -9.13 4.47
C GLN A 46 -14.17 -8.02 4.43
N SER A 47 -13.79 -6.82 4.84
CA SER A 47 -14.68 -5.66 4.82
C SER A 47 -14.85 -5.05 3.43
N GLY A 48 -14.11 -5.54 2.45
CA GLY A 48 -14.22 -5.01 1.09
C GLY A 48 -13.49 -3.70 0.89
N TYR A 49 -12.56 -3.35 1.76
CA TYR A 49 -11.75 -2.15 1.59
C TYR A 49 -10.82 -2.32 0.39
N GLN A 50 -10.37 -1.20 -0.17
CA GLN A 50 -9.44 -1.21 -1.29
C GLN A 50 -8.04 -1.46 -0.73
N CYS A 51 -7.56 -2.68 -0.92
CA CYS A 51 -6.25 -3.11 -0.43
C CYS A 51 -5.36 -3.42 -1.63
N TRP A 52 -4.24 -2.73 -1.72
CA TRP A 52 -3.37 -2.80 -2.89
C TRP A 52 -1.93 -3.03 -2.50
N VAL A 53 -1.18 -3.69 -3.37
CA VAL A 53 0.24 -3.91 -3.19
C VAL A 53 0.99 -3.46 -4.44
N LEU A 54 2.24 -3.09 -4.26
CA LEU A 54 3.19 -2.85 -5.33
C LEU A 54 4.22 -3.97 -5.26
N ALA A 55 4.27 -4.80 -6.30
CA ALA A 55 4.98 -6.07 -6.23
C ALA A 55 5.52 -6.51 -7.57
N ASN A 56 6.47 -7.43 -7.52
CA ASN A 56 6.85 -8.22 -8.68
C ASN A 56 6.72 -9.70 -8.31
N LYS A 57 7.27 -10.59 -9.12
CA LYS A 57 7.15 -12.03 -8.87
C LYS A 57 7.86 -12.48 -7.59
N GLN A 58 8.80 -11.67 -7.11
CA GLN A 58 9.69 -12.08 -6.03
C GLN A 58 9.38 -11.42 -4.70
N ARG A 59 8.78 -10.23 -4.71
CA ARG A 59 8.57 -9.50 -3.45
C ARG A 59 7.47 -8.46 -3.58
N ILE A 60 6.97 -8.07 -2.41
CA ILE A 60 6.07 -6.95 -2.23
C ILE A 60 6.90 -5.83 -1.60
N ILE A 61 6.92 -4.65 -2.19
CA ILE A 61 7.71 -3.53 -1.70
C ILE A 61 6.88 -2.41 -1.09
N ALA A 62 5.59 -2.41 -1.34
CA ALA A 62 4.71 -1.38 -0.76
C ALA A 62 3.29 -1.93 -0.70
N HIS A 63 2.51 -1.35 0.21
CA HIS A 63 1.09 -1.68 0.30
C HIS A 63 0.33 -0.48 0.82
N GLY A 64 -0.97 -0.46 0.55
CA GLY A 64 -1.84 0.58 1.06
C GLY A 64 -3.26 0.08 1.15
N VAL A 65 -4.00 0.62 2.11
CA VAL A 65 -5.40 0.29 2.33
C VAL A 65 -6.19 1.58 2.45
N ILE A 66 -7.26 1.66 1.69
CA ILE A 66 -8.17 2.80 1.75
C ILE A 66 -9.59 2.28 1.86
N SER A 67 -10.36 2.85 2.78
CA SER A 67 -11.79 2.58 2.85
C SER A 67 -12.52 3.66 2.06
N VAL A 68 -13.51 3.26 1.28
CA VAL A 68 -14.22 4.19 0.40
C VAL A 68 -15.71 4.09 0.68
N ALA A 69 -16.31 5.23 1.01
CA ALA A 69 -17.75 5.37 1.13
C ALA A 69 -18.23 6.35 0.07
N ILE A 70 -19.54 6.52 -0.04
CA ILE A 70 -20.14 7.32 -1.12
C ILE A 70 -19.59 8.74 -1.15
N THR A 71 -19.38 9.35 0.00
CA THR A 71 -18.99 10.75 0.07
C THR A 71 -17.57 10.97 0.54
N GLU A 72 -16.91 9.94 1.08
CA GLU A 72 -15.57 10.12 1.63
C GLU A 72 -14.77 8.84 1.61
N ALA A 73 -13.46 9.00 1.65
CA ALA A 73 -12.55 7.87 1.72
C ALA A 73 -11.53 8.15 2.81
N HIS A 74 -11.02 7.08 3.43
CA HIS A 74 -10.01 7.18 4.48
C HIS A 74 -8.82 6.32 4.13
N LEU A 75 -7.65 6.94 4.07
CA LEU A 75 -6.39 6.19 3.96
C LEU A 75 -6.07 5.63 5.32
N LEU A 76 -6.07 4.30 5.43
CA LEU A 76 -5.89 3.63 6.70
C LEU A 76 -4.44 3.25 6.97
N THR A 77 -3.73 2.81 5.96
CA THR A 77 -2.28 2.57 6.07
C THR A 77 -1.63 2.71 4.71
N LEU A 78 -0.38 3.14 4.73
CA LEU A 78 0.46 3.24 3.55
C LEU A 78 1.87 2.92 4.00
N CYS A 79 2.50 1.94 3.37
CA CYS A 79 3.79 1.46 3.82
C CYS A 79 4.67 1.13 2.63
N VAL A 80 5.94 1.52 2.72
CA VAL A 80 6.98 1.11 1.78
C VAL A 80 8.04 0.36 2.57
N HIS A 81 8.43 -0.81 2.06
CA HIS A 81 9.50 -1.59 2.67
C HIS A 81 10.73 -0.72 2.89
N PRO A 82 11.38 -0.79 4.04
CA PRO A 82 12.49 0.11 4.36
C PRO A 82 13.59 0.17 3.31
N GLY A 83 13.86 -0.93 2.62
CA GLY A 83 14.89 -0.96 1.58
C GLY A 83 14.51 -0.21 0.31
N PHE A 84 13.28 0.22 0.18
CA PHE A 84 12.76 0.86 -1.02
C PHE A 84 12.19 2.25 -0.77
N GLN A 85 12.36 2.79 0.43
CA GLN A 85 11.87 4.12 0.77
C GLN A 85 12.67 5.21 0.06
N ARG A 86 12.06 6.39 -0.07
CA ARG A 86 12.65 7.59 -0.68
C ARG A 86 12.98 7.43 -2.15
N GLN A 87 12.26 6.55 -2.85
CA GLN A 87 12.42 6.33 -4.27
C GLN A 87 11.14 6.63 -5.05
N GLY A 88 10.15 7.24 -4.39
CA GLY A 88 8.91 7.62 -5.03
C GLY A 88 7.81 6.56 -5.00
N TYR A 89 8.06 5.40 -4.42
CA TYR A 89 7.07 4.32 -4.42
C TYR A 89 5.87 4.65 -3.52
N GLY A 90 6.10 5.31 -2.38
CA GLY A 90 5.00 5.72 -1.51
C GLY A 90 4.07 6.68 -2.21
N ARG A 91 4.64 7.65 -2.91
CA ARG A 91 3.84 8.62 -3.67
C ARG A 91 3.07 7.94 -4.79
N ARG A 92 3.71 7.02 -5.49
CA ARG A 92 3.06 6.25 -6.55
C ARG A 92 1.87 5.46 -6.02
N MET A 93 2.04 4.81 -4.86
CA MET A 93 0.95 4.07 -4.22
C MET A 93 -0.15 5.00 -3.75
N LEU A 94 0.21 6.13 -3.14
CA LEU A 94 -0.77 7.11 -2.68
C LEU A 94 -1.62 7.63 -3.84
N ASN A 95 -0.98 7.98 -4.96
CA ASN A 95 -1.70 8.47 -6.12
C ASN A 95 -2.66 7.43 -6.67
N LEU A 96 -2.27 6.15 -6.65
CA LEU A 96 -3.16 5.09 -7.05
C LEU A 96 -4.39 5.02 -6.15
N LEU A 97 -4.18 5.06 -4.84
CA LEU A 97 -5.28 4.95 -3.88
C LEU A 97 -6.23 6.14 -4.02
N LEU A 98 -5.69 7.33 -4.21
CA LEU A 98 -6.53 8.52 -4.42
C LEU A 98 -7.33 8.41 -5.73
N ASP A 99 -6.70 7.89 -6.77
CA ASP A 99 -7.37 7.68 -8.05
C ASP A 99 -8.50 6.66 -7.91
N ARG A 100 -8.28 5.60 -7.15
CA ARG A 100 -9.33 4.61 -6.89
C ARG A 100 -10.49 5.19 -6.09
N ALA A 101 -10.18 6.01 -5.09
CA ALA A 101 -11.20 6.68 -4.31
C ALA A 101 -12.06 7.58 -5.20
N TYR A 102 -11.41 8.34 -6.08
CA TYR A 102 -12.10 9.22 -7.01
C TYR A 102 -13.00 8.43 -7.97
N LYS A 103 -12.50 7.33 -8.51
CA LYS A 103 -13.26 6.50 -9.44
C LYS A 103 -14.45 5.83 -8.79
N LEU A 104 -14.42 5.66 -7.46
CA LEU A 104 -15.53 5.12 -6.71
C LEU A 104 -16.43 6.24 -6.19
N GLU A 105 -16.26 7.44 -6.74
CA GLU A 105 -17.13 8.59 -6.54
C GLU A 105 -17.10 9.19 -5.13
N SER A 106 -15.99 9.00 -4.43
CA SER A 106 -15.79 9.71 -3.17
C SER A 106 -15.50 11.18 -3.45
N SER A 107 -16.25 12.09 -2.82
CA SER A 107 -16.04 13.53 -3.01
C SER A 107 -14.90 14.06 -2.16
N GLU A 108 -14.55 13.38 -1.07
CA GLU A 108 -13.49 13.79 -0.17
C GLU A 108 -12.64 12.60 0.22
N CYS A 109 -11.36 12.86 0.47
CA CYS A 109 -10.46 11.83 0.96
C CYS A 109 -9.73 12.34 2.18
N PHE A 110 -9.86 11.60 3.28
CA PHE A 110 -9.21 11.93 4.54
C PHE A 110 -7.95 11.10 4.71
N LEU A 111 -6.83 11.77 4.91
CA LEU A 111 -5.54 11.13 5.10
C LEU A 111 -5.16 11.21 6.56
N GLU A 112 -5.14 10.05 7.21
CA GLU A 112 -4.66 9.95 8.58
C GLU A 112 -3.19 9.59 8.55
N VAL A 113 -2.34 10.59 8.36
CA VAL A 113 -0.91 10.37 8.22
C VAL A 113 -0.26 10.32 9.60
N ARG A 114 0.19 9.14 9.99
CA ARG A 114 0.99 9.00 11.19
C ARG A 114 2.37 9.60 10.93
N THR A 115 3.00 10.11 11.99
CA THR A 115 4.33 10.72 11.86
C THR A 115 5.32 9.81 11.16
N GLN A 116 5.29 8.54 11.46
CA GLN A 116 6.20 7.56 10.86
C GLN A 116 5.88 7.24 9.40
N ASN A 117 4.75 7.73 8.87
CA ASN A 117 4.41 7.53 7.45
C ASN A 117 5.11 8.52 6.52
N ARG A 118 5.77 9.53 7.06
CA ARG A 118 6.39 10.55 6.22
C ARG A 118 7.38 10.00 5.23
N ALA A 119 8.19 9.03 5.65
CA ALA A 119 9.18 8.41 4.77
C ALA A 119 8.52 7.65 3.63
N ALA A 120 7.35 7.04 3.87
CA ALA A 120 6.63 6.30 2.84
C ALA A 120 6.04 7.24 1.79
N ILE A 121 5.62 8.44 2.20
CA ILE A 121 4.98 9.39 1.30
C ILE A 121 6.00 10.21 0.53
N SER A 122 7.12 10.49 1.15
CA SER A 122 8.17 11.26 0.49
C SER A 122 8.92 10.44 -0.53
#